data_60e0c88c9e9fb3e818bb72bba39edfdc
#
_entry.id   60e0c88c9e9fb3e818bb72bba39edfdc
#
_cell.length_a   1.000
_cell.length_b   1.000
_cell.length_c   1.000
_cell.angle_alpha   90.00
_cell.angle_beta   90.00
_cell.angle_gamma   90.00
#
_symmetry.space_group_name_H-M   'P 1'
#
loop_
_entity.id
_entity.type
_entity.pdbx_description
1 polymer ?
#
loop_
_entity_poly.entity_id
_entity_poly.type
_entity_poly.pdbx_seq_one_letter_code
_entity_poly.pdbx_strand_id
1 'polypeptide(L)'
;MEHEVFLDFLEDQLSPGDYALLEAVRYGDTEPMTGDKPVLKAWKRWERTLRNELVRYRASRRRKDPEDYFREGEETLGPVRTAKEVFDAENPLEGEERLDKSRWMYLEELETGHYFDLERVIIYSLKLQLLERRALRTREEGIAKFSDILEKVESQNA
;
A
#
# COMPACT_ATOMS: atom_id res chain seq x y z
N MET A 1 7.35 -12.29 10.15
CA MET A 1 6.55 -11.85 11.34
C MET A 1 5.29 -11.28 10.77
N GLU A 2 4.15 -11.72 11.22
CA GLU A 2 2.85 -11.18 10.83
C GLU A 2 2.60 -9.86 11.57
N HIS A 3 1.84 -8.96 10.95
CA HIS A 3 1.57 -7.63 11.51
C HIS A 3 0.83 -7.71 12.85
N GLU A 4 -0.10 -8.65 12.99
CA GLU A 4 -0.84 -8.88 14.24
C GLU A 4 0.11 -9.31 15.38
N VAL A 5 1.00 -10.26 15.12
CA VAL A 5 2.04 -10.69 16.08
C VAL A 5 2.99 -9.54 16.47
N PHE A 6 3.27 -8.65 15.53
CA PHE A 6 4.06 -7.47 15.80
C PHE A 6 3.34 -6.48 16.72
N LEU A 7 2.04 -6.27 16.53
CA LEU A 7 1.23 -5.45 17.42
C LEU A 7 1.17 -6.03 18.84
N ASP A 8 0.87 -7.31 18.97
CA ASP A 8 0.83 -8.02 20.26
C ASP A 8 2.15 -7.86 21.04
N PHE A 9 3.28 -7.96 20.32
CA PHE A 9 4.61 -7.77 20.94
C PHE A 9 4.81 -6.35 21.49
N LEU A 10 4.18 -5.34 20.91
CA LEU A 10 4.35 -3.93 21.29
C LEU A 10 3.34 -3.44 22.33
N GLU A 11 2.27 -4.18 22.62
CA GLU A 11 1.21 -3.77 23.53
C GLU A 11 1.75 -3.35 24.91
N ASP A 12 2.67 -4.15 25.47
CA ASP A 12 3.27 -3.87 26.77
C ASP A 12 4.48 -2.91 26.73
N GLN A 13 4.93 -2.50 25.53
CA GLN A 13 6.14 -1.69 25.37
C GLN A 13 5.86 -0.23 25.01
N LEU A 14 4.67 0.09 24.56
CA LEU A 14 4.26 1.43 24.18
C LEU A 14 3.33 2.04 25.22
N SER A 15 3.26 3.37 25.20
CA SER A 15 2.20 4.04 25.95
C SER A 15 0.82 3.66 25.36
N PRO A 16 -0.26 3.65 26.16
CA PRO A 16 -1.60 3.32 25.63
C PRO A 16 -2.02 4.18 24.45
N GLY A 17 -1.63 5.46 24.43
CA GLY A 17 -1.93 6.38 23.33
C GLY A 17 -1.13 6.07 22.05
N ASP A 18 0.14 5.73 22.19
CA ASP A 18 1.01 5.36 21.05
C ASP A 18 0.60 4.00 20.49
N TYR A 19 0.25 3.05 21.35
CA TYR A 19 -0.27 1.75 20.91
C TYR A 19 -1.59 1.89 20.15
N ALA A 20 -2.54 2.66 20.68
CA ALA A 20 -3.81 2.90 20.00
C ALA A 20 -3.63 3.59 18.63
N LEU A 21 -2.67 4.52 18.52
CA LEU A 21 -2.32 5.12 17.24
C LEU A 21 -1.77 4.06 16.28
N LEU A 22 -0.83 3.23 16.73
CA LEU A 22 -0.21 2.19 15.91
C LEU A 22 -1.22 1.14 15.46
N GLU A 23 -2.10 0.71 16.36
CA GLU A 23 -3.19 -0.22 16.07
C GLU A 23 -4.16 0.32 15.01
N ALA A 24 -4.38 1.63 14.98
CA ALA A 24 -5.23 2.29 14.00
C ALA A 24 -4.58 2.49 12.63
N VAL A 25 -3.23 2.37 12.52
CA VAL A 25 -2.51 2.60 11.26
C VAL A 25 -2.85 1.54 10.22
N ARG A 26 -3.31 1.98 9.06
CA ARG A 26 -3.53 1.13 7.88
C ARG A 26 -2.81 1.71 6.67
N TYR A 27 -2.09 0.85 5.94
CA TYR A 27 -1.34 1.30 4.75
C TYR A 27 -2.24 1.94 3.69
N GLY A 28 -3.50 1.55 3.66
CA GLY A 28 -4.49 2.04 2.71
C GLY A 28 -5.20 3.33 3.12
N ASP A 29 -4.97 3.85 4.32
CA ASP A 29 -5.63 5.07 4.79
C ASP A 29 -5.03 6.31 4.13
N THR A 30 -5.91 7.20 3.70
CA THR A 30 -5.54 8.47 3.08
C THR A 30 -6.09 9.68 3.84
N GLU A 31 -7.03 9.46 4.76
CA GLU A 31 -7.66 10.55 5.50
C GLU A 31 -6.80 10.92 6.72
N PRO A 32 -6.53 12.23 6.93
CA PRO A 32 -5.80 12.69 8.10
C PRO A 32 -6.65 12.45 9.36
N MET A 33 -5.97 12.05 10.43
CA MET A 33 -6.58 11.85 11.75
C MET A 33 -5.92 12.76 12.78
N THR A 34 -6.69 13.13 13.80
CA THR A 34 -6.15 13.83 14.97
C THR A 34 -5.13 12.93 15.67
N GLY A 35 -3.94 13.46 15.92
CA GLY A 35 -2.85 12.69 16.55
C GLY A 35 -1.89 12.02 15.56
N ASP A 36 -2.15 12.08 14.24
CA ASP A 36 -1.21 11.57 13.25
C ASP A 36 0.18 12.18 13.44
N LYS A 37 1.19 11.34 13.51
CA LYS A 37 2.60 11.73 13.53
C LYS A 37 3.04 12.27 12.15
N PRO A 38 4.10 13.08 12.08
CA PRO A 38 4.57 13.65 10.80
C PRO A 38 4.77 12.65 9.68
N VAL A 39 5.38 11.50 9.97
CA VAL A 39 5.56 10.39 9.02
C VAL A 39 4.23 9.87 8.50
N LEU A 40 3.26 9.68 9.39
CA LEU A 40 1.94 9.18 8.99
C LEU A 40 1.17 10.20 8.13
N LYS A 41 1.29 11.50 8.46
CA LYS A 41 0.72 12.58 7.62
C LYS A 41 1.36 12.60 6.23
N ALA A 42 2.68 12.45 6.16
CA ALA A 42 3.40 12.41 4.88
C ALA A 42 3.00 11.18 4.05
N TRP A 43 2.91 10.00 4.67
CA TRP A 43 2.44 8.77 4.05
C TRP A 43 1.03 8.91 3.48
N LYS A 44 0.07 9.38 4.28
CA LYS A 44 -1.33 9.54 3.87
C LYS A 44 -1.48 10.54 2.72
N ARG A 45 -0.72 11.63 2.74
CA ARG A 45 -0.69 12.61 1.65
C ARG A 45 -0.15 12.00 0.36
N TRP A 46 0.96 11.28 0.44
CA TRP A 46 1.57 10.60 -0.70
C TRP A 46 0.62 9.56 -1.32
N GLU A 47 0.04 8.72 -0.50
CA GLU A 47 -0.91 7.68 -0.94
C GLU A 47 -2.19 8.29 -1.54
N ARG A 48 -2.67 9.39 -1.00
CA ARG A 48 -3.81 10.15 -1.56
C ARG A 48 -3.51 10.68 -2.94
N THR A 49 -2.36 11.34 -3.12
CA THR A 49 -1.93 11.85 -4.41
C THR A 49 -1.81 10.72 -5.43
N LEU A 50 -1.20 9.60 -5.04
CA LEU A 50 -1.08 8.42 -5.90
C LEU A 50 -2.44 7.91 -6.38
N ARG A 51 -3.40 7.79 -5.48
CA ARG A 51 -4.77 7.33 -5.82
C ARG A 51 -5.48 8.31 -6.74
N ASN A 52 -5.36 9.60 -6.51
CA ASN A 52 -5.94 10.62 -7.38
C ASN A 52 -5.36 10.52 -8.79
N GLU A 53 -4.06 10.36 -8.93
CA GLU A 53 -3.42 10.19 -10.24
C GLU A 53 -3.85 8.89 -10.95
N LEU A 54 -3.94 7.78 -10.23
CA LEU A 54 -4.44 6.54 -10.80
C LEU A 54 -5.90 6.66 -11.27
N VAL A 55 -6.73 7.38 -10.53
CA VAL A 55 -8.11 7.71 -10.94
C VAL A 55 -8.12 8.56 -12.21
N ARG A 56 -7.26 9.59 -12.28
CA ARG A 56 -7.13 10.46 -13.46
C ARG A 56 -6.79 9.64 -14.71
N TYR A 57 -5.81 8.76 -14.64
CA TYR A 57 -5.46 7.88 -15.76
C TYR A 57 -6.58 6.89 -16.13
N ARG A 58 -7.26 6.30 -15.15
CA ARG A 58 -8.39 5.38 -15.40
C ARG A 58 -9.59 6.10 -16.02
N ALA A 59 -9.89 7.32 -15.56
CA ALA A 59 -10.98 8.13 -16.08
C ALA A 59 -10.70 8.56 -17.54
N SER A 60 -9.46 8.92 -17.86
CA SER A 60 -9.06 9.28 -19.22
C SER A 60 -9.30 8.14 -20.23
N ARG A 61 -9.02 6.89 -19.83
CA ARG A 61 -9.35 5.70 -20.66
C ARG A 61 -10.85 5.51 -20.85
N ARG A 62 -11.68 5.87 -19.86
CA ARG A 62 -13.13 5.67 -19.88
C ARG A 62 -13.89 6.89 -20.39
N ARG A 63 -13.24 7.97 -20.76
CA ARG A 63 -13.82 9.26 -21.15
C ARG A 63 -14.80 9.80 -20.10
N LYS A 64 -14.51 9.62 -18.82
CA LYS A 64 -15.24 10.15 -17.67
C LYS A 64 -14.50 11.32 -17.06
N ASP A 65 -15.25 12.22 -16.41
CA ASP A 65 -14.62 13.32 -15.68
C ASP A 65 -13.93 12.78 -14.43
N PRO A 66 -12.62 12.99 -14.27
CA PRO A 66 -11.90 12.51 -13.09
C PRO A 66 -12.21 13.31 -11.83
N GLU A 67 -12.70 14.56 -11.93
CA GLU A 67 -12.92 15.45 -10.79
C GLU A 67 -13.96 14.89 -9.80
N ASP A 68 -14.95 14.12 -10.26
CA ASP A 68 -15.95 13.46 -9.42
C ASP A 68 -15.36 12.45 -8.40
N TYR A 69 -14.10 12.06 -8.58
CA TYR A 69 -13.46 10.99 -7.80
C TYR A 69 -12.21 11.45 -7.05
N PHE A 70 -11.84 12.73 -7.12
CA PHE A 70 -10.66 13.25 -6.44
C PHE A 70 -10.88 13.41 -4.94
N ARG A 71 -9.79 13.17 -4.21
CA ARG A 71 -9.68 13.53 -2.81
C ARG A 71 -8.84 14.79 -2.70
N GLU A 72 -9.33 15.77 -1.95
CA GLU A 72 -8.60 17.03 -1.74
C GLU A 72 -7.23 16.79 -1.09
N GLY A 73 -6.22 17.50 -1.54
CA GLY A 73 -4.86 17.45 -1.00
C GLY A 73 -3.82 18.11 -1.91
N GLU A 74 -2.66 18.37 -1.34
CA GLU A 74 -1.51 18.89 -2.07
C GLU A 74 -0.89 17.79 -2.95
N GLU A 75 -0.55 18.13 -4.19
CA GLU A 75 0.12 17.23 -5.12
C GLU A 75 1.61 17.07 -4.78
N THR A 76 2.12 15.86 -4.93
CA THR A 76 3.55 15.54 -4.83
C THR A 76 4.04 14.84 -6.10
N LEU A 77 5.25 15.14 -6.56
CA LEU A 77 5.76 14.67 -7.86
C LEU A 77 6.01 13.17 -7.93
N GLY A 78 6.43 12.53 -6.84
CA GLY A 78 6.72 11.11 -6.79
C GLY A 78 5.52 10.22 -7.16
N PRO A 79 4.35 10.41 -6.53
CA PRO A 79 3.13 9.69 -6.87
C PRO A 79 2.65 9.88 -8.31
N VAL A 80 2.80 11.07 -8.87
CA VAL A 80 2.43 11.35 -10.27
C VAL A 80 3.23 10.48 -11.23
N ARG A 81 4.54 10.39 -11.02
CA ARG A 81 5.42 9.52 -11.81
C ARG A 81 5.05 8.03 -11.65
N THR A 82 4.84 7.59 -10.43
CA THR A 82 4.43 6.21 -10.12
C THR A 82 3.12 5.85 -10.83
N ALA A 83 2.12 6.72 -10.77
CA ALA A 83 0.83 6.48 -11.42
C ALA A 83 0.98 6.30 -12.93
N LYS A 84 1.84 7.09 -13.58
CA LYS A 84 2.15 6.94 -14.99
C LYS A 84 2.83 5.59 -15.29
N GLU A 85 3.84 5.21 -14.53
CA GLU A 85 4.55 3.92 -14.68
C GLU A 85 3.60 2.73 -14.53
N VAL A 86 2.65 2.82 -13.59
CA VAL A 86 1.61 1.78 -13.40
C VAL A 86 0.64 1.74 -14.57
N PHE A 87 0.25 2.91 -15.08
CA PHE A 87 -0.66 2.99 -16.22
C PHE A 87 -0.04 2.40 -17.51
N ASP A 88 1.28 2.56 -17.68
CA ASP A 88 2.06 2.06 -18.82
C ASP A 88 2.50 0.59 -18.63
N ALA A 89 2.12 -0.07 -17.54
CA ALA A 89 2.44 -1.48 -17.29
C ALA A 89 1.76 -2.39 -18.31
N GLU A 90 2.46 -3.45 -18.74
CA GLU A 90 1.99 -4.38 -19.76
C GLU A 90 0.78 -5.21 -19.29
N ASN A 91 0.71 -5.46 -17.98
CA ASN A 91 -0.35 -6.23 -17.37
C ASN A 91 -0.64 -5.74 -15.93
N PRO A 92 -1.80 -6.13 -15.35
CA PRO A 92 -2.18 -5.69 -14.01
C PRO A 92 -1.21 -6.10 -12.91
N LEU A 93 -0.59 -7.27 -13.02
CA LEU A 93 0.37 -7.77 -12.03
C LEU A 93 1.61 -6.88 -11.97
N GLU A 94 2.18 -6.56 -13.13
CA GLU A 94 3.30 -5.64 -13.22
C GLU A 94 2.95 -4.25 -12.65
N GLY A 95 1.73 -3.78 -12.90
CA GLY A 95 1.22 -2.54 -12.31
C GLY A 95 1.22 -2.58 -10.78
N GLU A 96 0.73 -3.66 -10.18
CA GLU A 96 0.74 -3.85 -8.73
C GLU A 96 2.16 -3.97 -8.15
N GLU A 97 3.08 -4.63 -8.86
CA GLU A 97 4.49 -4.72 -8.44
C GLU A 97 5.18 -3.35 -8.45
N ARG A 98 4.90 -2.52 -9.45
CA ARG A 98 5.40 -1.15 -9.54
C ARG A 98 4.85 -0.28 -8.41
N LEU A 99 3.56 -0.43 -8.06
CA LEU A 99 2.93 0.24 -6.92
C LEU A 99 3.60 -0.15 -5.61
N ASP A 100 3.75 -1.44 -5.35
CA ASP A 100 4.36 -1.94 -4.12
C ASP A 100 5.82 -1.48 -3.98
N LYS A 101 6.58 -1.50 -5.08
CA LYS A 101 7.95 -1.00 -5.12
C LYS A 101 8.03 0.49 -4.78
N SER A 102 7.16 1.31 -5.38
CA SER A 102 7.15 2.76 -5.12
C SER A 102 6.76 3.08 -3.68
N ARG A 103 5.78 2.36 -3.12
CA ARG A 103 5.39 2.46 -1.72
C ARG A 103 6.54 2.11 -0.79
N TRP A 104 7.23 1.01 -1.08
CA TRP A 104 8.38 0.59 -0.30
C TRP A 104 9.50 1.62 -0.30
N MET A 105 9.86 2.14 -1.48
CA MET A 105 10.88 3.16 -1.63
C MET A 105 10.53 4.45 -0.86
N TYR A 106 9.27 4.87 -0.90
CA TYR A 106 8.84 6.04 -0.15
C TYR A 106 8.87 5.82 1.37
N LEU A 107 8.53 4.62 1.85
CA LEU A 107 8.68 4.26 3.26
C LEU A 107 10.15 4.25 3.69
N GLU A 108 11.09 3.83 2.82
CA GLU A 108 12.53 3.92 3.09
C GLU A 108 13.02 5.37 3.14
N GLU A 109 12.48 6.24 2.31
CA GLU A 109 12.78 7.68 2.35
C GLU A 109 12.29 8.29 3.67
N LEU A 110 11.07 7.99 4.09
CA LEU A 110 10.50 8.44 5.36
C LEU A 110 11.26 7.89 6.58
N GLU A 111 11.91 6.76 6.45
CA GLU A 111 12.70 6.13 7.50
C GLU A 111 13.99 6.90 7.85
N THR A 112 14.44 7.76 6.94
CA THR A 112 15.66 8.53 7.09
C THR A 112 15.53 9.52 8.26
N GLY A 113 16.42 9.41 9.25
CA GLY A 113 16.41 10.24 10.45
C GLY A 113 15.62 9.65 11.63
N HIS A 114 14.90 8.56 11.43
CA HIS A 114 14.13 7.87 12.48
C HIS A 114 14.80 6.55 12.84
N TYR A 115 15.31 6.42 14.08
CA TYR A 115 16.07 5.23 14.53
C TYR A 115 15.42 4.52 15.72
N PHE A 116 15.03 5.27 16.77
CA PHE A 116 14.51 4.74 18.04
C PHE A 116 13.28 5.49 18.52
N ASP A 117 12.39 5.84 17.61
CA ASP A 117 11.17 6.61 17.87
C ASP A 117 9.92 5.89 17.38
N LEU A 118 8.76 6.38 17.78
CA LEU A 118 7.47 5.83 17.37
C LEU A 118 7.28 5.91 15.86
N GLU A 119 7.83 6.91 15.20
CA GLU A 119 7.73 7.09 13.75
C GLU A 119 8.41 5.94 13.01
N ARG A 120 9.56 5.44 13.51
CA ARG A 120 10.20 4.23 13.01
C ARG A 120 9.30 2.99 13.13
N VAL A 121 8.62 2.86 14.27
CA VAL A 121 7.67 1.75 14.51
C VAL A 121 6.48 1.82 13.56
N ILE A 122 5.94 3.01 13.31
CA ILE A 122 4.87 3.24 12.33
C ILE A 122 5.30 2.83 10.93
N ILE A 123 6.49 3.25 10.48
CA ILE A 123 7.02 2.87 9.17
C ILE A 123 7.16 1.34 9.06
N TYR A 124 7.67 0.70 10.11
CA TYR A 124 7.81 -0.75 10.14
C TYR A 124 6.46 -1.46 10.04
N SER A 125 5.44 -0.98 10.77
CA SER A 125 4.06 -1.46 10.68
C SER A 125 3.51 -1.36 9.25
N LEU A 126 3.69 -0.23 8.57
CA LEU A 126 3.26 -0.04 7.19
C LEU A 126 4.00 -0.98 6.22
N LYS A 127 5.30 -1.18 6.42
CA LYS A 127 6.10 -2.14 5.63
C LYS A 127 5.62 -3.58 5.81
N LEU A 128 5.29 -4.00 7.04
CA LEU A 128 4.75 -5.32 7.31
C LEU A 128 3.40 -5.53 6.61
N GLN A 129 2.47 -4.59 6.72
CA GLN A 129 1.18 -4.65 6.04
C GLN A 129 1.34 -4.75 4.52
N LEU A 130 2.31 -4.05 3.94
CA LEU A 130 2.61 -4.11 2.51
C LEU A 130 3.14 -5.50 2.10
N LEU A 131 4.03 -6.09 2.90
CA LEU A 131 4.56 -7.43 2.67
C LEU A 131 3.50 -8.51 2.79
N GLU A 132 2.62 -8.43 3.78
CA GLU A 132 1.51 -9.37 3.95
C GLU A 132 0.56 -9.34 2.76
N ARG A 133 0.18 -8.13 2.31
CA ARG A 133 -0.65 -7.96 1.12
C ARG A 133 -0.01 -8.60 -0.11
N ARG A 134 1.30 -8.39 -0.29
CA ARG A 134 2.05 -9.00 -1.39
C ARG A 134 2.07 -10.52 -1.30
N ALA A 135 2.27 -11.08 -0.10
CA ALA A 135 2.27 -12.52 0.13
C ALA A 135 0.90 -13.15 -0.15
N LEU A 136 -0.19 -12.52 0.25
CA LEU A 136 -1.55 -12.97 -0.03
C LEU A 136 -1.82 -13.02 -1.54
N ARG A 137 -1.47 -11.98 -2.28
CA ARG A 137 -1.63 -11.92 -3.73
C ARG A 137 -0.85 -13.04 -4.44
N THR A 138 0.40 -13.25 -4.07
CA THR A 138 1.23 -14.33 -4.63
C THR A 138 0.64 -15.71 -4.36
N ARG A 139 0.04 -15.90 -3.17
CA ARG A 139 -0.64 -17.16 -2.81
C ARG A 139 -1.89 -17.39 -3.66
N GLU A 140 -2.72 -16.37 -3.83
CA GLU A 140 -3.93 -16.44 -4.66
C GLU A 140 -3.59 -16.77 -6.12
N GLU A 141 -2.57 -16.14 -6.67
CA GLU A 141 -2.07 -16.43 -8.02
C GLU A 141 -1.53 -17.88 -8.15
N GLY A 142 -0.84 -18.37 -7.12
CA GLY A 142 -0.35 -19.75 -7.07
C GLY A 142 -1.50 -20.76 -7.07
N ILE A 143 -2.54 -20.52 -6.28
CA ILE A 143 -3.75 -21.35 -6.22
C ILE A 143 -4.49 -21.33 -7.56
N ALA A 144 -4.66 -20.15 -8.18
CA ALA A 144 -5.33 -20.00 -9.47
C ALA A 144 -4.59 -20.77 -10.58
N LYS A 145 -3.26 -20.65 -10.65
CA LYS A 145 -2.44 -21.42 -11.60
C LYS A 145 -2.52 -22.93 -11.39
N PHE A 146 -2.53 -23.37 -10.12
CA PHE A 146 -2.67 -24.78 -9.79
C PHE A 146 -4.02 -25.35 -10.23
N SER A 147 -5.11 -24.61 -9.98
CA SER A 147 -6.45 -25.00 -10.44
C SER A 147 -6.55 -25.10 -11.96
N ASP A 148 -5.97 -24.15 -12.70
CA ASP A 148 -5.93 -24.16 -14.16
C ASP A 148 -5.15 -25.36 -14.72
N ILE A 149 -4.06 -25.76 -14.05
CA ILE A 149 -3.29 -26.96 -14.43
C ILE A 149 -4.10 -28.23 -14.18
N LEU A 150 -4.78 -28.35 -13.05
CA LEU A 150 -5.64 -29.50 -12.73
C LEU A 150 -6.75 -29.67 -13.76
N GLU A 151 -7.45 -28.59 -14.10
CA GLU A 151 -8.52 -28.57 -15.10
C GLU A 151 -8.03 -29.05 -16.50
N LYS A 152 -6.82 -28.60 -16.89
CA LYS A 152 -6.19 -29.03 -18.13
C LYS A 152 -5.81 -30.53 -18.13
N VAL A 153 -5.31 -31.04 -17.01
CA VAL A 153 -4.96 -32.46 -16.85
C VAL A 153 -6.22 -33.35 -16.87
N GLU A 154 -7.28 -32.94 -16.20
CA GLU A 154 -8.56 -33.65 -16.20
C GLU A 154 -9.19 -33.69 -17.60
N SER A 155 -9.14 -32.58 -18.34
CA SER A 155 -9.66 -32.49 -19.71
C SER A 155 -8.88 -33.33 -20.72
N GLN A 156 -7.59 -33.61 -20.48
CA GLN A 156 -6.77 -34.48 -21.33
C GLN A 156 -6.95 -35.97 -21.05
N ASN A 157 -7.44 -36.32 -19.87
CA ASN A 157 -7.68 -37.70 -19.46
C ASN A 157 -9.14 -38.16 -19.65
N ALA A 158 -9.99 -37.28 -20.09
CA ALA A 158 -11.39 -37.58 -20.46
C ALA A 158 -11.54 -37.86 -21.93
#